data_77e32ca73a0405a598fe5404f35c18e1
#
_entry.id   77e32ca73a0405a598fe5404f35c18e1
#
_cell.length_a   1.000
_cell.length_b   1.000
_cell.length_c   1.000
_cell.angle_alpha   90.00
_cell.angle_beta   90.00
_cell.angle_gamma   90.00
#
_symmetry.space_group_name_H-M   'P 1'
#
loop_
_entity.id
_entity.type
_entity.pdbx_description
1 polymer ?
#
loop_
_entity_poly.entity_id
_entity_poly.type
_entity_poly.pdbx_seq_one_letter_code
_entity_poly.pdbx_strand_id
1 'polypeptide(L)'
;EIKVGDQITDKMVTSVEAGGYNLPSNVIYKIEDVVGKYANADLYKGDYILKSKLSDTPMLRNAYLNKLNGENRAISVSIKSFASGLSGKLEAGDIVTLIAADVGSQRETLVYPELQYVEIIATTGSSGSDQNVQERGDGEEEELASTITILAAPEQARLLAELEQTGKLHAALVFRGESS
;
A
#
# COMPACT_ATOMS: atom_id res chain seq x y z
N GLU A 1 10.35 9.41 18.11
CA GLU A 1 9.87 8.75 16.88
C GLU A 1 8.94 9.70 16.14
N ILE A 2 9.18 9.93 14.85
CA ILE A 2 8.34 10.71 13.94
C ILE A 2 7.79 9.73 12.91
N LYS A 3 6.48 9.71 12.72
CA LYS A 3 5.82 8.78 11.78
C LYS A 3 5.61 9.44 10.41
N VAL A 4 5.49 8.58 9.39
CA VAL A 4 5.08 9.02 8.05
C VAL A 4 3.82 9.89 8.13
N GLY A 5 3.85 11.06 7.51
CA GLY A 5 2.76 12.03 7.49
C GLY A 5 2.77 13.04 8.64
N ASP A 6 3.62 12.85 9.67
CA ASP A 6 3.75 13.83 10.75
C ASP A 6 4.42 15.11 10.24
N GLN A 7 3.90 16.26 10.67
CA GLN A 7 4.58 17.53 10.47
C GLN A 7 5.70 17.70 11.49
N ILE A 8 6.90 17.96 11.00
CA ILE A 8 8.09 18.10 11.84
C ILE A 8 8.09 19.47 12.50
N THR A 9 8.22 19.48 13.82
CA THR A 9 8.32 20.69 14.64
C THR A 9 9.75 20.86 15.18
N ASP A 10 10.09 22.06 15.64
CA ASP A 10 11.36 22.39 16.25
C ASP A 10 11.72 21.51 17.47
N LYS A 11 10.70 21.01 18.18
CA LYS A 11 10.87 20.14 19.36
C LYS A 11 11.26 18.71 19.03
N MET A 12 11.06 18.30 17.78
CA MET A 12 11.29 16.92 17.32
C MET A 12 12.71 16.71 16.77
N VAL A 13 13.42 17.77 16.47
CA VAL A 13 14.73 17.76 15.82
C VAL A 13 15.75 18.60 16.59
N THR A 14 17.02 18.28 16.43
CA THR A 14 18.11 19.04 17.00
C THR A 14 19.32 18.99 16.09
N SER A 15 20.11 20.08 16.06
CA SER A 15 21.41 20.08 15.37
C SER A 15 22.44 19.35 16.19
N VAL A 16 23.24 18.53 15.55
CA VAL A 16 24.41 17.87 16.15
C VAL A 16 25.63 18.13 15.29
N GLU A 17 26.77 18.31 15.92
CA GLU A 17 28.05 18.34 15.21
C GLU A 17 28.40 16.92 14.78
N ALA A 18 28.58 16.73 13.48
CA ALA A 18 28.99 15.46 12.90
C ALA A 18 30.24 15.65 12.03
N GLY A 19 31.15 14.67 12.09
CA GLY A 19 32.28 14.65 11.17
C GLY A 19 31.80 14.55 9.72
N GLY A 20 32.35 15.37 8.82
CA GLY A 20 31.93 15.41 7.40
C GLY A 20 32.29 14.18 6.58
N TYR A 21 32.90 13.16 7.18
CA TYR A 21 33.32 11.95 6.51
C TYR A 21 32.16 10.92 6.49
N ASN A 22 31.82 10.42 5.31
CA ASN A 22 30.75 9.44 5.07
C ASN A 22 29.31 9.94 5.41
N LEU A 23 29.06 11.23 5.44
CA LEU A 23 27.69 11.73 5.47
C LEU A 23 27.01 11.55 4.11
N PRO A 24 25.74 11.12 4.05
CA PRO A 24 24.98 11.11 2.81
C PRO A 24 24.93 12.49 2.18
N SER A 25 25.07 12.59 0.87
CA SER A 25 25.13 13.85 0.13
C SER A 25 23.84 14.69 0.22
N ASN A 26 22.73 14.06 0.57
CA ASN A 26 21.39 14.66 0.71
C ASN A 26 20.98 14.94 2.17
N VAL A 27 21.93 14.90 3.13
CA VAL A 27 21.69 15.31 4.52
C VAL A 27 21.30 16.79 4.56
N ILE A 28 20.35 17.12 5.42
CA ILE A 28 19.96 18.50 5.68
C ILE A 28 20.77 19.05 6.84
N TYR A 29 21.34 20.24 6.64
CA TYR A 29 22.25 20.88 7.61
C TYR A 29 21.59 21.97 8.45
N LYS A 30 20.40 22.43 8.08
CA LYS A 30 19.71 23.53 8.76
C LYS A 30 18.35 23.09 9.27
N ILE A 31 18.05 23.41 10.52
CA ILE A 31 16.76 23.11 11.15
C ILE A 31 15.61 23.79 10.39
N GLU A 32 15.82 25.01 9.89
CA GLU A 32 14.83 25.79 9.16
C GLU A 32 14.35 25.07 7.88
N ASP A 33 15.21 24.23 7.28
CA ASP A 33 14.87 23.45 6.08
C ASP A 33 14.05 22.20 6.38
N VAL A 34 13.89 21.86 7.67
CA VAL A 34 13.18 20.66 8.15
C VAL A 34 11.87 21.01 8.82
N VAL A 35 11.87 22.03 9.67
CA VAL A 35 10.69 22.43 10.44
C VAL A 35 9.57 22.92 9.50
N GLY A 36 8.36 22.38 9.74
CA GLY A 36 7.19 22.66 8.91
C GLY A 36 6.99 21.68 7.73
N LYS A 37 8.02 20.89 7.40
CA LYS A 37 7.90 19.81 6.42
C LYS A 37 7.26 18.58 7.02
N TYR A 38 6.87 17.62 6.17
CA TYR A 38 6.23 16.38 6.55
C TYR A 38 7.18 15.20 6.32
N ALA A 39 7.15 14.22 7.22
CA ALA A 39 7.94 13.01 7.08
C ALA A 39 7.36 12.06 6.02
N ASN A 40 8.20 11.61 5.08
CA ASN A 40 7.87 10.59 4.07
C ASN A 40 8.19 9.17 4.53
N ALA A 41 8.97 9.05 5.60
CA ALA A 41 9.37 7.79 6.20
C ALA A 41 9.35 7.93 7.72
N ASP A 42 9.27 6.82 8.44
CA ASP A 42 9.45 6.82 9.89
C ASP A 42 10.88 7.25 10.21
N LEU A 43 11.04 8.16 11.18
CA LEU A 43 12.31 8.68 11.64
C LEU A 43 12.49 8.37 13.14
N TYR A 44 13.66 7.85 13.48
CA TYR A 44 13.98 7.44 14.84
C TYR A 44 15.03 8.36 15.45
N LYS A 45 15.12 8.31 16.78
CA LYS A 45 16.13 9.07 17.51
C LYS A 45 17.53 8.62 17.09
N GLY A 46 18.32 9.58 16.59
CA GLY A 46 19.68 9.34 16.09
C GLY A 46 19.79 9.30 14.57
N ASP A 47 18.66 9.29 13.85
CA ASP A 47 18.66 9.36 12.39
C ASP A 47 19.11 10.73 11.90
N TYR A 48 19.92 10.76 10.85
CA TYR A 48 20.13 11.96 10.05
C TYR A 48 18.92 12.22 9.16
N ILE A 49 18.50 13.48 9.09
CA ILE A 49 17.37 13.86 8.24
C ILE A 49 17.88 14.12 6.82
N LEU A 50 17.35 13.32 5.90
CA LEU A 50 17.67 13.40 4.48
C LEU A 50 16.57 14.14 3.72
N LYS A 51 16.93 14.84 2.64
CA LYS A 51 15.96 15.52 1.76
C LYS A 51 14.92 14.54 1.20
N SER A 52 15.32 13.32 0.87
CA SER A 52 14.44 12.27 0.36
C SER A 52 13.38 11.80 1.37
N LYS A 53 13.59 12.03 2.66
CA LYS A 53 12.66 11.65 3.73
C LYS A 53 11.67 12.76 4.10
N LEU A 54 11.67 13.86 3.36
CA LEU A 54 10.80 15.01 3.61
C LEU A 54 9.94 15.38 2.41
N SER A 55 8.76 15.94 2.69
CA SER A 55 7.83 16.49 1.72
C SER A 55 7.29 17.84 2.17
N ASP A 56 6.91 18.68 1.22
CA ASP A 56 6.21 19.95 1.48
C ASP A 56 4.72 19.74 1.78
N THR A 57 4.18 18.56 1.41
CA THR A 57 2.79 18.19 1.65
C THR A 57 2.71 16.92 2.50
N PRO A 58 1.68 16.78 3.35
CA PRO A 58 1.53 15.59 4.16
C PRO A 58 1.33 14.36 3.27
N MET A 59 2.13 13.33 3.50
CA MET A 59 1.85 12.01 2.95
C MET A 59 0.69 11.42 3.73
N LEU A 60 -0.48 11.38 3.12
CA LEU A 60 -1.66 10.82 3.76
C LEU A 60 -1.49 9.30 3.81
N ARG A 61 -1.50 8.72 5.00
CA ARG A 61 -1.73 7.28 5.15
C ARG A 61 -3.01 6.94 4.40
N ASN A 62 -2.97 5.86 3.63
CA ASN A 62 -4.12 5.43 2.82
C ASN A 62 -4.55 6.47 1.76
N ALA A 63 -3.58 7.16 1.12
CA ALA A 63 -3.87 8.12 0.05
C ALA A 63 -4.72 7.53 -1.10
N TYR A 64 -4.66 6.20 -1.29
CA TYR A 64 -5.48 5.48 -2.26
C TYR A 64 -7.00 5.62 -1.98
N LEU A 65 -7.40 5.86 -0.72
CA LEU A 65 -8.81 6.09 -0.39
C LEU A 65 -9.33 7.44 -0.90
N ASN A 66 -8.44 8.37 -1.28
CA ASN A 66 -8.84 9.63 -1.91
C ASN A 66 -9.43 9.44 -3.33
N LYS A 67 -9.27 8.26 -3.92
CA LYS A 67 -9.97 7.87 -5.16
C LYS A 67 -11.49 7.71 -4.98
N LEU A 68 -11.96 7.62 -3.74
CA LEU A 68 -13.38 7.49 -3.44
C LEU A 68 -14.09 8.83 -3.63
N ASN A 69 -15.03 8.87 -4.55
CA ASN A 69 -15.82 10.06 -4.92
C ASN A 69 -17.29 9.96 -4.51
N GLY A 70 -17.66 8.92 -3.75
CA GLY A 70 -19.04 8.64 -3.35
C GLY A 70 -19.77 7.65 -4.28
N GLU A 71 -19.29 7.42 -5.49
CA GLU A 71 -19.86 6.45 -6.44
C GLU A 71 -19.31 5.05 -6.21
N ASN A 72 -18.00 4.95 -5.94
CA ASN A 72 -17.30 3.69 -5.72
C ASN A 72 -17.14 3.37 -4.23
N ARG A 73 -16.78 2.11 -3.97
CA ARG A 73 -16.47 1.55 -2.65
C ARG A 73 -15.06 0.98 -2.65
N ALA A 74 -14.36 1.11 -1.52
CA ALA A 74 -13.17 0.32 -1.24
C ALA A 74 -13.60 -0.91 -0.44
N ILE A 75 -13.27 -2.09 -0.94
CA ILE A 75 -13.55 -3.35 -0.26
C ILE A 75 -12.30 -4.22 -0.28
N SER A 76 -12.00 -4.84 0.86
CA SER A 76 -10.89 -5.76 0.98
C SER A 76 -11.39 -7.21 0.92
N VAL A 77 -10.65 -8.04 0.21
CA VAL A 77 -10.88 -9.48 0.12
C VAL A 77 -9.62 -10.26 0.45
N SER A 78 -9.78 -11.42 1.06
CA SER A 78 -8.67 -12.26 1.48
C SER A 78 -8.05 -13.03 0.31
N ILE A 79 -6.73 -13.09 0.29
CA ILE A 79 -5.95 -13.97 -0.57
C ILE A 79 -5.46 -15.13 0.31
N LYS A 80 -6.03 -16.31 0.09
CA LYS A 80 -5.85 -17.47 0.99
C LYS A 80 -4.63 -18.33 0.69
N SER A 81 -3.95 -18.09 -0.44
CA SER A 81 -2.74 -18.81 -0.80
C SER A 81 -1.82 -17.94 -1.65
N PHE A 82 -0.55 -18.31 -1.65
CA PHE A 82 0.48 -17.63 -2.47
C PHE A 82 0.10 -17.60 -3.96
N ALA A 83 -0.34 -18.74 -4.49
CA ALA A 83 -0.73 -18.86 -5.89
C ALA A 83 -1.97 -18.03 -6.25
N SER A 84 -2.94 -17.91 -5.32
CA SER A 84 -4.17 -17.14 -5.58
C SER A 84 -3.95 -15.62 -5.61
N GLY A 85 -2.82 -15.14 -5.10
CA GLY A 85 -2.41 -13.72 -5.12
C GLY A 85 -1.26 -13.43 -6.07
N LEU A 86 -1.13 -14.16 -7.19
CA LEU A 86 -0.06 -14.00 -8.18
C LEU A 86 1.34 -14.07 -7.55
N SER A 87 1.52 -15.00 -6.62
CA SER A 87 2.79 -15.18 -5.89
C SER A 87 3.31 -13.90 -5.21
N GLY A 88 2.43 -13.13 -4.61
CA GLY A 88 2.76 -11.90 -3.90
C GLY A 88 3.12 -10.70 -4.80
N LYS A 89 2.92 -10.81 -6.12
CA LYS A 89 3.35 -9.79 -7.09
C LYS A 89 2.26 -8.78 -7.47
N LEU A 90 1.10 -8.83 -6.82
CA LEU A 90 0.04 -7.85 -7.04
C LEU A 90 0.39 -6.52 -6.39
N GLU A 91 0.10 -5.43 -7.10
CA GLU A 91 0.39 -4.07 -6.67
C GLU A 91 -0.82 -3.15 -6.83
N ALA A 92 -0.81 -2.01 -6.12
CA ALA A 92 -1.80 -0.96 -6.35
C ALA A 92 -1.72 -0.44 -7.78
N GLY A 93 -2.87 -0.26 -8.42
CA GLY A 93 -2.99 0.12 -9.82
C GLY A 93 -3.14 -1.05 -10.78
N ASP A 94 -2.94 -2.28 -10.33
CA ASP A 94 -3.19 -3.47 -11.15
C ASP A 94 -4.67 -3.61 -11.46
N ILE A 95 -4.96 -3.98 -12.70
CA ILE A 95 -6.28 -4.46 -13.12
C ILE A 95 -6.26 -5.97 -13.16
N VAL A 96 -7.14 -6.59 -12.41
CA VAL A 96 -7.21 -8.05 -12.28
C VAL A 96 -8.60 -8.57 -12.62
N THR A 97 -8.64 -9.84 -13.04
CA THR A 97 -9.86 -10.65 -13.03
C THR A 97 -9.89 -11.44 -11.72
N LEU A 98 -11.02 -11.41 -11.02
CA LEU A 98 -11.24 -12.25 -9.86
C LEU A 98 -12.02 -13.49 -10.27
N ILE A 99 -11.42 -14.65 -10.00
CA ILE A 99 -11.99 -15.97 -10.23
C ILE A 99 -12.45 -16.51 -8.89
N ALA A 100 -13.72 -16.83 -8.76
CA ALA A 100 -14.30 -17.39 -7.56
C ALA A 100 -14.28 -18.93 -7.61
N ALA A 101 -13.61 -19.56 -6.67
CA ALA A 101 -13.56 -21.01 -6.51
C ALA A 101 -14.35 -21.46 -5.27
N ASP A 102 -14.72 -22.73 -5.23
CA ASP A 102 -15.48 -23.34 -4.12
C ASP A 102 -16.84 -22.66 -3.87
N VAL A 103 -17.49 -22.13 -4.91
CA VAL A 103 -18.76 -21.44 -4.79
C VAL A 103 -19.94 -22.42 -4.74
N GLY A 104 -20.81 -22.24 -3.74
CA GLY A 104 -22.02 -23.02 -3.57
C GLY A 104 -21.79 -24.46 -3.12
N SER A 105 -22.88 -25.24 -3.06
CA SER A 105 -22.85 -26.63 -2.60
C SER A 105 -22.12 -27.59 -3.56
N GLN A 106 -22.03 -27.24 -4.83
CA GLN A 106 -21.33 -27.98 -5.86
C GLN A 106 -19.84 -27.63 -5.98
N ARG A 107 -19.36 -26.63 -5.22
CA ARG A 107 -17.97 -26.19 -5.20
C ARG A 107 -17.46 -25.76 -6.59
N GLU A 108 -18.28 -25.02 -7.31
CA GLU A 108 -17.98 -24.55 -8.66
C GLU A 108 -16.91 -23.47 -8.69
N THR A 109 -16.23 -23.37 -9.84
CA THR A 109 -15.33 -22.26 -10.14
C THR A 109 -16.00 -21.37 -11.18
N LEU A 110 -16.20 -20.11 -10.81
CA LEU A 110 -16.97 -19.15 -11.60
C LEU A 110 -16.15 -17.89 -11.88
N VAL A 111 -16.35 -17.34 -13.08
CA VAL A 111 -15.89 -16.00 -13.44
C VAL A 111 -17.11 -15.13 -13.65
N TYR A 112 -17.33 -14.22 -12.72
CA TYR A 112 -18.45 -13.28 -12.81
C TYR A 112 -18.09 -12.14 -13.78
N PRO A 113 -18.97 -11.79 -14.73
CA PRO A 113 -18.72 -10.67 -15.66
C PRO A 113 -18.36 -9.36 -14.94
N GLU A 114 -18.95 -9.12 -13.78
CA GLU A 114 -18.74 -7.93 -12.94
C GLU A 114 -17.31 -7.89 -12.33
N LEU A 115 -16.64 -9.02 -12.23
CA LEU A 115 -15.31 -9.14 -11.62
C LEU A 115 -14.20 -9.43 -12.62
N GLN A 116 -14.47 -9.28 -13.91
CA GLN A 116 -13.46 -9.48 -14.97
C GLN A 116 -12.39 -8.39 -14.99
N TYR A 117 -12.74 -7.17 -14.59
CA TYR A 117 -11.82 -6.03 -14.59
C TYR A 117 -12.07 -5.20 -13.33
N VAL A 118 -11.25 -5.43 -12.31
CA VAL A 118 -11.30 -4.66 -11.06
C VAL A 118 -9.93 -4.08 -10.74
N GLU A 119 -9.90 -2.86 -10.21
CA GLU A 119 -8.66 -2.17 -9.84
C GLU A 119 -8.29 -2.50 -8.40
N ILE A 120 -7.05 -2.94 -8.21
CA ILE A 120 -6.43 -3.04 -6.88
C ILE A 120 -5.93 -1.65 -6.49
N ILE A 121 -6.36 -1.15 -5.33
CA ILE A 121 -5.93 0.14 -4.79
C ILE A 121 -4.94 0.01 -3.63
N ALA A 122 -4.87 -1.17 -3.01
CA ALA A 122 -3.88 -1.49 -1.98
C ALA A 122 -3.68 -3.00 -1.85
N THR A 123 -2.50 -3.40 -1.38
CA THR A 123 -2.20 -4.75 -0.93
C THR A 123 -1.71 -4.69 0.52
N THR A 124 -2.14 -5.62 1.37
CA THR A 124 -1.79 -5.64 2.78
C THR A 124 -1.21 -7.01 3.13
N GLY A 125 -0.06 -7.02 3.78
CA GLY A 125 0.60 -8.24 4.23
C GLY A 125 -0.06 -8.87 5.46
N SER A 126 0.44 -10.02 5.90
CA SER A 126 -0.05 -10.74 7.08
C SER A 126 0.17 -9.98 8.39
N SER A 127 1.16 -9.09 8.44
CA SER A 127 1.41 -8.18 9.56
C SER A 127 0.44 -7.00 9.65
N GLY A 128 -0.42 -6.80 8.63
CA GLY A 128 -1.33 -5.66 8.52
C GLY A 128 -0.67 -4.39 7.99
N SER A 129 0.59 -4.47 7.52
CA SER A 129 1.29 -3.35 6.88
C SER A 129 0.90 -3.26 5.40
N ASP A 130 0.66 -2.03 4.92
CA ASP A 130 0.44 -1.79 3.50
C ASP A 130 1.75 -1.97 2.74
N GLN A 131 1.74 -2.86 1.74
CA GLN A 131 2.92 -3.18 0.94
C GLN A 131 3.19 -2.17 -0.19
N ASN A 132 2.38 -1.12 -0.29
CA ASN A 132 2.49 -0.10 -1.33
C ASN A 132 3.50 1.02 -1.01
N VAL A 133 4.23 0.93 0.08
CA VAL A 133 5.26 1.93 0.41
C VAL A 133 6.50 1.61 -0.42
N GLN A 134 6.76 2.45 -1.41
CA GLN A 134 8.01 2.45 -2.17
C GLN A 134 9.17 2.68 -1.20
N GLU A 135 9.86 1.63 -0.87
CA GLU A 135 11.26 1.51 -0.45
C GLU A 135 11.44 0.17 0.25
N ARG A 136 11.62 -0.87 -0.55
CA ARG A 136 12.12 -2.14 -0.03
C ARG A 136 13.62 -1.99 0.16
N GLY A 137 14.09 -2.06 1.40
CA GLY A 137 15.51 -2.28 1.69
C GLY A 137 15.92 -3.66 1.16
N ASP A 138 17.07 -3.74 0.50
CA ASP A 138 17.69 -5.01 0.09
C ASP A 138 17.82 -5.94 1.31
N GLY A 139 17.00 -7.00 1.36
CA GLY A 139 17.13 -8.06 2.37
C GLY A 139 15.88 -8.38 3.20
N GLU A 140 14.75 -7.72 3.01
CA GLU A 140 13.49 -8.13 3.65
C GLU A 140 12.83 -9.28 2.88
N GLU A 141 12.45 -10.34 3.60
CA GLU A 141 11.64 -11.43 3.04
C GLU A 141 10.34 -10.86 2.48
N GLU A 142 9.96 -11.25 1.25
CA GLU A 142 8.69 -10.87 0.64
C GLU A 142 7.52 -11.34 1.53
N GLU A 143 6.93 -10.43 2.28
CA GLU A 143 5.73 -10.73 3.03
C GLU A 143 4.57 -10.93 2.05
N LEU A 144 3.89 -12.06 2.16
CA LEU A 144 2.76 -12.39 1.30
C LEU A 144 1.61 -11.41 1.53
N ALA A 145 1.07 -10.83 0.45
CA ALA A 145 -0.18 -10.13 0.53
C ALA A 145 -1.27 -11.08 1.02
N SER A 146 -1.85 -10.79 2.18
CA SER A 146 -2.94 -11.59 2.74
C SER A 146 -4.31 -11.03 2.36
N THR A 147 -4.37 -9.74 2.01
CA THR A 147 -5.58 -9.08 1.51
C THR A 147 -5.24 -8.13 0.37
N ILE A 148 -6.20 -7.99 -0.54
CA ILE A 148 -6.19 -6.95 -1.56
C ILE A 148 -7.39 -6.05 -1.34
N THR A 149 -7.21 -4.73 -1.50
CA THR A 149 -8.30 -3.74 -1.46
C THR A 149 -8.61 -3.30 -2.87
N ILE A 150 -9.88 -3.36 -3.23
CA ILE A 150 -10.40 -3.19 -4.58
C ILE A 150 -11.27 -1.94 -4.61
N LEU A 151 -11.14 -1.15 -5.66
CA LEU A 151 -12.08 -0.09 -6.01
C LEU A 151 -13.24 -0.73 -6.78
N ALA A 152 -14.43 -0.72 -6.19
CA ALA A 152 -15.58 -1.45 -6.69
C ALA A 152 -16.82 -0.57 -6.81
N ALA A 153 -17.61 -0.81 -7.85
CA ALA A 153 -18.97 -0.30 -7.90
C ALA A 153 -19.82 -0.99 -6.81
N PRO A 154 -20.95 -0.39 -6.38
CA PRO A 154 -21.79 -0.97 -5.31
C PRO A 154 -22.19 -2.43 -5.53
N GLU A 155 -22.54 -2.81 -6.75
CA GLU A 155 -22.90 -4.20 -7.09
C GLU A 155 -21.72 -5.16 -7.01
N GLN A 156 -20.53 -4.72 -7.48
CA GLN A 156 -19.30 -5.48 -7.34
C GLN A 156 -18.93 -5.67 -5.87
N ALA A 157 -19.04 -4.62 -5.06
CA ALA A 157 -18.75 -4.68 -3.62
C ALA A 157 -19.68 -5.67 -2.89
N ARG A 158 -20.97 -5.70 -3.24
CA ARG A 158 -21.93 -6.66 -2.69
C ARG A 158 -21.53 -8.09 -3.03
N LEU A 159 -21.20 -8.35 -4.30
CA LEU A 159 -20.78 -9.66 -4.77
C LEU A 159 -19.47 -10.11 -4.10
N LEU A 160 -18.49 -9.20 -3.96
CA LEU A 160 -17.22 -9.48 -3.29
C LEU A 160 -17.41 -9.83 -1.81
N ALA A 161 -18.31 -9.11 -1.11
CA ALA A 161 -18.64 -9.40 0.28
C ALA A 161 -19.27 -10.79 0.44
N GLU A 162 -20.12 -11.21 -0.50
CA GLU A 162 -20.72 -12.53 -0.51
C GLU A 162 -19.65 -13.61 -0.77
N LEU A 163 -18.79 -13.41 -1.77
CA LEU A 163 -17.75 -14.37 -2.13
C LEU A 163 -16.66 -14.51 -1.05
N GLU A 164 -16.38 -13.46 -0.28
CA GLU A 164 -15.47 -13.53 0.87
C GLU A 164 -15.98 -14.53 1.93
N GLN A 165 -17.29 -14.65 2.09
CA GLN A 165 -17.92 -15.57 3.03
C GLN A 165 -18.07 -16.99 2.49
N THR A 166 -18.38 -17.13 1.19
CA THR A 166 -18.87 -18.39 0.59
C THR A 166 -17.90 -19.06 -0.35
N GLY A 167 -16.78 -18.43 -0.72
CA GLY A 167 -15.85 -18.93 -1.70
C GLY A 167 -14.39 -18.62 -1.40
N LYS A 168 -13.56 -18.84 -2.40
CA LYS A 168 -12.14 -18.49 -2.44
C LYS A 168 -11.87 -17.67 -3.69
N LEU A 169 -11.08 -16.62 -3.57
CA LEU A 169 -10.76 -15.75 -4.70
C LEU A 169 -9.34 -15.98 -5.19
N HIS A 170 -9.20 -16.09 -6.51
CA HIS A 170 -7.93 -16.01 -7.23
C HIS A 170 -7.90 -14.72 -8.05
N ALA A 171 -6.80 -13.99 -7.96
CA ALA A 171 -6.56 -12.80 -8.77
C ALA A 171 -5.66 -13.14 -9.96
N ALA A 172 -6.17 -12.93 -11.17
CA ALA A 172 -5.39 -13.03 -12.40
C ALA A 172 -5.11 -11.64 -12.94
N LEU A 173 -3.82 -11.28 -13.08
CA LEU A 173 -3.41 -9.98 -13.58
C LEU A 173 -3.78 -9.85 -15.07
N VAL A 174 -4.52 -8.81 -15.40
CA VAL A 174 -4.91 -8.47 -16.78
C VAL A 174 -4.04 -7.36 -17.33
N PHE A 175 -3.83 -6.32 -16.57
CA PHE A 175 -3.10 -5.14 -16.99
C PHE A 175 -2.39 -4.48 -15.80
N ARG A 176 -1.17 -4.02 -16.05
CA ARG A 176 -0.41 -3.15 -15.14
C ARG A 176 -0.02 -1.90 -15.91
N GLY A 177 -0.50 -0.73 -15.47
CA GLY A 177 -0.10 0.54 -16.03
C GLY A 177 1.38 0.83 -15.80
N GLU A 178 1.96 1.70 -16.61
CA GLU A 178 3.28 2.23 -16.32
C GLU A 178 3.19 3.08 -15.05
N SER A 179 4.09 2.83 -14.09
CA SER A 179 4.26 3.69 -12.93
C SER A 179 4.78 5.05 -13.43
N SER A 180 3.94 6.07 -13.35
CA SER A 180 4.31 7.46 -13.65
C SER A 180 5.07 8.09 -12.50
#